data_afe45907b651a8017f56116dab3d65f5
#
_entry.id   afe45907b651a8017f56116dab3d65f5
#
_cell.length_a   1.000
_cell.length_b   1.000
_cell.length_c   1.000
_cell.angle_alpha   90.00
_cell.angle_beta   90.00
_cell.angle_gamma   90.00
#
_symmetry.space_group_name_H-M   'P 1'
#
loop_
_entity.id
_entity.type
_entity.pdbx_description
1 polymer ?
#
loop_
_entity_poly.entity_id
_entity_poly.type
_entity_poly.pdbx_seq_one_letter_code
_entity_poly.pdbx_strand_id
1 'polypeptide(L)'
;YLIGYDGITFSNSNKADKFTLTKEEIFKAVSAKIMSNGKMVDNGYKRWSDINPALPNVKIDILAPPPSSGTRDAFVELVMHSTCKKVYKMPKKGDDGYKALCSALREDGAVTEAGENDNLIIEKLAANKDRFGIFGFSFLDQNKDKVQGSVIDGVEPSMATIADSSYKVS
;
A
#
# COMPACT_ATOMS: atom_id res chain seq x y z
N TYR A 1 -14.36 21.94 5.78
CA TYR A 1 -13.87 21.52 4.58
C TYR A 1 -12.72 20.50 4.73
N LEU A 2 -12.69 19.62 3.84
CA LEU A 2 -12.15 18.32 4.20
C LEU A 2 -10.90 17.95 3.44
N ILE A 3 -10.10 18.92 3.13
CA ILE A 3 -8.85 18.73 2.48
C ILE A 3 -8.00 17.78 3.27
N GLY A 4 -7.76 17.15 3.80
CA GLY A 4 -6.88 16.26 4.49
C GLY A 4 -7.53 14.92 4.78
N TYR A 5 -8.78 14.76 4.35
CA TYR A 5 -9.51 13.55 4.67
C TYR A 5 -9.61 12.59 3.48
N ASP A 6 -8.83 12.84 2.44
CA ASP A 6 -8.76 11.89 1.35
C ASP A 6 -7.91 10.70 1.81
N GLY A 7 -8.50 9.55 1.91
CA GLY A 7 -7.77 8.34 2.28
C GLY A 7 -6.89 7.85 1.14
N ILE A 8 -5.89 7.07 1.49
CA ILE A 8 -5.03 6.39 0.52
C ILE A 8 -5.54 4.96 0.36
N THR A 9 -5.71 4.51 -0.86
CA THR A 9 -6.23 3.17 -1.14
C THR A 9 -5.17 2.28 -1.79
N PHE A 10 -5.31 1.00 -1.54
CA PHE A 10 -4.51 -0.04 -2.15
C PHE A 10 -5.47 -0.88 -3.00
N SER A 11 -5.45 -0.66 -4.30
CA SER A 11 -6.54 -1.05 -5.19
C SER A 11 -6.09 -1.97 -6.31
N ASN A 12 -7.00 -2.83 -6.78
CA ASN A 12 -6.76 -3.70 -7.92
C ASN A 12 -7.99 -3.74 -8.84
N SER A 13 -7.91 -4.48 -9.93
CA SER A 13 -9.02 -4.63 -10.87
C SER A 13 -10.23 -5.29 -10.21
N ASN A 14 -11.43 -4.83 -10.56
CA ASN A 14 -12.68 -5.48 -10.16
C ASN A 14 -12.79 -6.93 -10.67
N LYS A 15 -11.99 -7.33 -11.65
CA LYS A 15 -11.98 -8.70 -12.18
C LYS A 15 -11.18 -9.65 -11.30
N ALA A 16 -10.42 -9.15 -10.36
CA ALA A 16 -9.67 -9.97 -9.41
C ALA A 16 -10.43 -10.11 -8.10
N ASP A 17 -9.95 -11.01 -7.24
CA ASP A 17 -10.49 -11.13 -5.90
C ASP A 17 -10.20 -9.86 -5.11
N LYS A 18 -11.14 -9.49 -4.25
CA LYS A 18 -10.95 -8.38 -3.34
C LYS A 18 -10.07 -8.85 -2.18
N PHE A 19 -8.97 -8.16 -1.94
CA PHE A 19 -8.04 -8.52 -0.87
C PHE A 19 -8.48 -7.90 0.45
N THR A 20 -8.27 -8.65 1.53
CA THR A 20 -8.38 -8.16 2.90
C THR A 20 -6.97 -8.21 3.49
N LEU A 21 -6.42 -7.05 3.78
CA LEU A 21 -5.02 -6.90 4.18
C LEU A 21 -4.91 -6.16 5.51
N THR A 22 -3.80 -6.35 6.19
CA THR A 22 -3.39 -5.49 7.29
C THR A 22 -2.33 -4.51 6.79
N LYS A 23 -2.11 -3.43 7.53
CA LYS A 23 -1.02 -2.50 7.20
C LYS A 23 0.33 -3.20 7.20
N GLU A 24 0.52 -4.15 8.12
CA GLU A 24 1.76 -4.93 8.17
C GLU A 24 1.96 -5.76 6.91
N GLU A 25 0.91 -6.37 6.38
CA GLU A 25 0.99 -7.15 5.15
C GLU A 25 1.34 -6.26 3.95
N ILE A 26 0.73 -5.08 3.88
CA ILE A 26 1.07 -4.11 2.83
C ILE A 26 2.52 -3.66 2.98
N PHE A 27 2.96 -3.38 4.20
CA PHE A 27 4.35 -3.03 4.48
C PHE A 27 5.30 -4.11 3.94
N LYS A 28 5.02 -5.37 4.26
CA LYS A 28 5.85 -6.49 3.81
C LYS A 28 5.85 -6.66 2.29
N ALA A 29 4.80 -6.21 1.62
CA ALA A 29 4.74 -6.28 0.16
C ALA A 29 5.57 -5.18 -0.51
N VAL A 30 5.69 -4.00 0.10
CA VAL A 30 6.26 -2.82 -0.56
C VAL A 30 7.64 -2.41 -0.06
N SER A 31 8.03 -2.79 1.15
CA SER A 31 9.26 -2.28 1.76
C SER A 31 10.51 -2.90 1.14
N ALA A 32 11.59 -2.12 1.09
CA ALA A 32 12.88 -2.61 0.63
C ALA A 32 13.48 -3.63 1.62
N LYS A 33 13.23 -3.44 2.90
CA LYS A 33 13.74 -4.28 3.98
C LYS A 33 12.61 -4.80 4.83
N ILE A 34 12.84 -5.93 5.48
CA ILE A 34 11.92 -6.49 6.47
C ILE A 34 12.71 -6.92 7.69
N MET A 35 11.99 -7.15 8.80
CA MET A 35 12.61 -7.69 10.01
C MET A 35 12.42 -9.21 10.02
N SER A 36 13.52 -9.94 10.20
CA SER A 36 13.51 -11.40 10.33
C SER A 36 14.42 -11.79 11.49
N ASN A 37 13.87 -12.49 12.46
CA ASN A 37 14.63 -12.95 13.65
C ASN A 37 15.38 -11.80 14.34
N GLY A 38 14.75 -10.64 14.45
CA GLY A 38 15.33 -9.47 15.09
C GLY A 38 16.35 -8.73 14.25
N LYS A 39 16.55 -9.11 13.00
CA LYS A 39 17.51 -8.46 12.10
C LYS A 39 16.80 -7.89 10.87
N MET A 40 17.30 -6.76 10.38
CA MET A 40 16.82 -6.16 9.14
C MET A 40 17.50 -6.85 7.97
N VAL A 41 16.68 -7.41 7.07
CA VAL A 41 17.15 -8.13 5.89
C VAL A 41 16.43 -7.63 4.64
N ASP A 42 16.97 -7.93 3.47
CA ASP A 42 16.30 -7.60 2.22
C ASP A 42 14.96 -8.31 2.11
N ASN A 43 13.98 -7.62 1.53
CA ASN A 43 12.66 -8.20 1.33
C ASN A 43 12.71 -9.26 0.23
N GLY A 44 12.47 -10.50 0.58
CA GLY A 44 12.45 -11.62 -0.34
C GLY A 44 11.06 -12.14 -0.69
N TYR A 45 10.00 -11.50 -0.21
CA TYR A 45 8.63 -11.91 -0.54
C TYR A 45 8.35 -11.67 -2.01
N LYS A 46 7.90 -12.70 -2.72
CA LYS A 46 7.59 -12.60 -4.15
C LYS A 46 6.11 -12.73 -4.44
N ARG A 47 5.39 -13.43 -3.60
CA ARG A 47 3.95 -13.65 -3.74
C ARG A 47 3.24 -13.23 -2.46
N TRP A 48 1.98 -12.86 -2.58
CA TRP A 48 1.17 -12.52 -1.42
C TRP A 48 1.07 -13.68 -0.43
N SER A 49 0.99 -14.91 -0.95
CA SER A 49 0.95 -16.09 -0.10
C SER A 49 2.25 -16.33 0.68
N ASP A 50 3.37 -15.74 0.25
CA ASP A 50 4.62 -15.80 1.02
C ASP A 50 4.52 -14.95 2.29
N ILE A 51 3.76 -13.87 2.24
CA ILE A 51 3.54 -12.99 3.39
C ILE A 51 2.55 -13.62 4.35
N ASN A 52 1.45 -14.13 3.82
CA ASN A 52 0.39 -14.78 4.58
C ASN A 52 -0.23 -15.89 3.73
N PRO A 53 -0.14 -17.16 4.15
CA PRO A 53 -0.68 -18.27 3.36
C PRO A 53 -2.18 -18.17 3.06
N ALA A 54 -2.93 -17.38 3.83
CA ALA A 54 -4.35 -17.15 3.58
C ALA A 54 -4.61 -16.21 2.40
N LEU A 55 -3.59 -15.49 1.94
CA LEU A 55 -3.71 -14.61 0.79
C LEU A 55 -3.54 -15.40 -0.50
N PRO A 56 -4.08 -14.88 -1.62
CA PRO A 56 -3.95 -15.55 -2.92
C PRO A 56 -2.50 -15.77 -3.32
N ASN A 57 -2.24 -16.89 -4.01
CA ASN A 57 -0.91 -17.20 -4.51
C ASN A 57 -0.65 -16.45 -5.81
N VAL A 58 -0.53 -15.15 -5.71
CA VAL A 58 -0.37 -14.21 -6.82
C VAL A 58 0.91 -13.42 -6.60
N LYS A 59 1.62 -13.16 -7.67
CA LYS A 59 2.87 -12.39 -7.63
C LYS A 59 2.59 -10.96 -7.14
N ILE A 60 3.45 -10.46 -6.27
CA ILE A 60 3.39 -9.07 -5.81
C ILE A 60 3.82 -8.16 -6.97
N ASP A 61 2.90 -7.31 -7.42
CA ASP A 61 3.14 -6.36 -8.51
C ASP A 61 2.33 -5.10 -8.20
N ILE A 62 3.02 -4.02 -7.87
CA ILE A 62 2.42 -2.82 -7.31
C ILE A 62 2.90 -1.59 -8.07
N LEU A 63 1.98 -0.74 -8.47
CA LEU A 63 2.28 0.58 -9.01
C LEU A 63 2.20 1.60 -7.89
N ALA A 64 3.33 2.24 -7.59
CA ALA A 64 3.43 3.23 -6.53
C ALA A 64 3.52 4.63 -7.11
N PRO A 65 3.04 5.67 -6.40
CA PRO A 65 3.23 7.05 -6.84
C PRO A 65 4.71 7.42 -6.83
N PRO A 66 5.13 8.39 -7.67
CA PRO A 66 6.53 8.80 -7.71
C PRO A 66 6.98 9.49 -6.42
N PRO A 67 8.29 9.58 -6.16
CA PRO A 67 8.79 10.20 -4.92
C PRO A 67 8.36 11.64 -4.70
N SER A 68 8.02 12.36 -5.78
CA SER A 68 7.53 13.74 -5.70
C SER A 68 6.06 13.84 -5.29
N SER A 69 5.35 12.73 -5.19
CA SER A 69 3.91 12.73 -4.94
C SER A 69 3.58 12.84 -3.46
N GLY A 70 2.62 13.71 -3.13
CA GLY A 70 2.06 13.77 -1.77
C GLY A 70 1.33 12.48 -1.39
N THR A 71 0.76 11.77 -2.37
CA THR A 71 0.15 10.45 -2.13
C THR A 71 1.18 9.45 -1.65
N ARG A 72 2.38 9.46 -2.21
CA ARG A 72 3.46 8.58 -1.75
C ARG A 72 3.86 8.91 -0.32
N ASP A 73 4.02 10.19 0.01
CA ASP A 73 4.36 10.62 1.36
C ASP A 73 3.31 10.18 2.36
N ALA A 74 2.04 10.35 2.02
CA ALA A 74 0.94 9.92 2.87
C ALA A 74 0.92 8.39 3.05
N PHE A 75 1.15 7.64 1.98
CA PHE A 75 1.23 6.19 2.06
C PHE A 75 2.34 5.73 3.00
N VAL A 76 3.54 6.28 2.83
CA VAL A 76 4.68 5.95 3.68
C VAL A 76 4.38 6.26 5.14
N GLU A 77 3.82 7.43 5.42
CA GLU A 77 3.48 7.84 6.79
C GLU A 77 2.40 6.93 7.39
N LEU A 78 1.32 6.69 6.67
CA LEU A 78 0.14 6.00 7.21
C LEU A 78 0.32 4.47 7.27
N VAL A 79 1.11 3.89 6.41
CA VAL A 79 1.33 2.44 6.36
C VAL A 79 2.70 2.08 6.93
N MET A 80 3.77 2.60 6.36
CA MET A 80 5.12 2.13 6.72
C MET A 80 5.56 2.65 8.09
N HIS A 81 5.43 3.95 8.35
CA HIS A 81 5.78 4.51 9.66
C HIS A 81 4.86 3.96 10.76
N SER A 82 3.59 3.80 10.46
CA SER A 82 2.63 3.22 11.40
C SER A 82 3.03 1.79 11.79
N THR A 83 3.40 0.96 10.82
CA THR A 83 3.84 -0.41 11.07
C THR A 83 5.12 -0.43 11.90
N CYS A 84 6.09 0.39 11.56
CA CYS A 84 7.34 0.48 12.32
C CYS A 84 7.09 0.87 13.77
N LYS A 85 6.20 1.83 14.00
CA LYS A 85 5.88 2.28 15.35
C LYS A 85 5.15 1.20 16.16
N LYS A 86 4.14 0.56 15.57
CA LYS A 86 3.25 -0.34 16.30
C LYS A 86 3.76 -1.77 16.39
N VAL A 87 4.37 -2.26 15.33
CA VAL A 87 4.79 -3.66 15.25
C VAL A 87 6.27 -3.81 15.62
N TYR A 88 7.13 -3.03 14.99
CA TYR A 88 8.58 -3.13 15.23
C TYR A 88 9.08 -2.21 16.33
N LYS A 89 8.23 -1.29 16.79
CA LYS A 89 8.54 -0.37 17.91
C LYS A 89 9.83 0.40 17.69
N MET A 90 10.06 0.82 16.46
CA MET A 90 11.22 1.63 16.10
C MET A 90 11.15 3.00 16.76
N PRO A 91 12.19 3.40 17.51
CA PRO A 91 12.07 4.54 18.41
C PRO A 91 12.16 5.92 17.76
N LYS A 92 12.74 6.06 16.58
CA LYS A 92 13.03 7.40 16.04
C LYS A 92 12.92 7.50 14.55
N LYS A 93 12.25 8.56 14.08
CA LYS A 93 12.42 9.04 12.72
C LYS A 93 13.81 9.67 12.60
N GLY A 94 14.48 9.46 11.48
CA GLY A 94 15.79 10.03 11.24
C GLY A 94 16.97 9.13 11.56
N ASP A 95 16.75 8.05 12.26
CA ASP A 95 17.73 6.99 12.40
C ASP A 95 17.92 6.31 11.03
N ASP A 96 19.16 5.97 10.67
CA ASP A 96 19.44 5.34 9.38
C ASP A 96 18.71 4.00 9.22
N GLY A 97 18.65 3.21 10.28
CA GLY A 97 17.89 1.98 10.28
C GLY A 97 16.39 2.21 10.10
N TYR A 98 15.89 3.29 10.71
CA TYR A 98 14.48 3.67 10.55
C TYR A 98 14.17 3.99 9.09
N LYS A 99 14.99 4.83 8.44
CA LYS A 99 14.77 5.15 7.02
C LYS A 99 14.82 3.92 6.14
N ALA A 100 15.81 3.06 6.34
CA ALA A 100 15.99 1.86 5.53
C ALA A 100 14.81 0.90 5.65
N LEU A 101 14.23 0.77 6.85
CA LEU A 101 13.10 -0.13 7.07
C LEU A 101 11.76 0.55 6.80
N CYS A 102 11.59 1.78 7.23
CA CYS A 102 10.26 2.39 7.37
C CYS A 102 9.89 3.39 6.28
N SER A 103 10.80 3.69 5.37
CA SER A 103 10.54 4.70 4.33
C SER A 103 10.94 4.25 2.93
N ALA A 104 11.75 3.22 2.80
CA ALA A 104 12.26 2.80 1.50
C ALA A 104 11.37 1.74 0.87
N LEU A 105 10.94 1.98 -0.35
CA LEU A 105 10.23 1.00 -1.16
C LEU A 105 11.22 0.11 -1.88
N ARG A 106 10.83 -1.14 -2.13
CA ARG A 106 11.68 -2.11 -2.80
C ARG A 106 11.91 -1.72 -4.27
N GLU A 107 13.08 -2.08 -4.79
CA GLU A 107 13.49 -1.74 -6.14
C GLU A 107 13.79 -2.98 -6.99
N ASP A 108 13.27 -4.13 -6.58
CA ASP A 108 13.53 -5.42 -7.22
C ASP A 108 12.51 -5.76 -8.32
N GLY A 109 11.68 -4.81 -8.72
CA GLY A 109 10.69 -4.99 -9.77
C GLY A 109 9.28 -5.30 -9.26
N ALA A 110 9.10 -5.63 -7.99
CA ALA A 110 7.77 -5.88 -7.44
C ALA A 110 6.97 -4.57 -7.28
N VAL A 111 7.65 -3.47 -6.99
CA VAL A 111 7.05 -2.14 -6.94
C VAL A 111 7.65 -1.30 -8.06
N THR A 112 6.80 -0.75 -8.91
CA THR A 112 7.20 0.10 -10.03
C THR A 112 6.61 1.48 -9.82
N GLU A 113 7.39 2.53 -10.04
CA GLU A 113 6.85 3.87 -9.98
C GLU A 113 5.94 4.11 -11.17
N ALA A 114 4.69 4.48 -10.88
CA ALA A 114 3.77 4.97 -11.90
C ALA A 114 3.98 6.47 -12.04
N GLY A 115 3.74 7.02 -13.22
CA GLY A 115 3.74 8.46 -13.41
C GLY A 115 2.59 9.11 -12.64
N GLU A 116 2.50 10.41 -12.71
CA GLU A 116 1.44 11.17 -12.03
C GLU A 116 0.10 11.12 -12.78
N ASN A 117 0.04 10.49 -13.93
CA ASN A 117 -1.20 10.35 -14.70
C ASN A 117 -2.02 9.19 -14.14
N ASP A 118 -3.00 9.51 -13.30
CA ASP A 118 -3.85 8.52 -12.66
C ASP A 118 -4.66 7.68 -13.65
N ASN A 119 -5.03 8.23 -14.80
CA ASN A 119 -5.77 7.48 -15.82
C ASN A 119 -4.93 6.32 -16.38
N LEU A 120 -3.62 6.53 -16.53
CA LEU A 120 -2.74 5.44 -16.96
C LEU A 120 -2.63 4.34 -15.91
N ILE A 121 -2.67 4.70 -14.64
CA ILE A 121 -2.67 3.70 -13.55
C ILE A 121 -3.91 2.82 -13.67
N ILE A 122 -5.08 3.41 -13.85
CA ILE A 122 -6.32 2.66 -14.01
C ILE A 122 -6.26 1.72 -15.22
N GLU A 123 -5.75 2.17 -16.34
CA GLU A 123 -5.60 1.34 -17.53
C GLU A 123 -4.67 0.16 -17.29
N LYS A 124 -3.56 0.37 -16.57
CA LYS A 124 -2.62 -0.70 -16.25
C LYS A 124 -3.21 -1.72 -15.29
N LEU A 125 -4.03 -1.30 -14.34
CA LEU A 125 -4.73 -2.22 -13.44
C LEU A 125 -5.81 -3.00 -14.19
N ALA A 126 -6.53 -2.36 -15.09
CA ALA A 126 -7.54 -3.05 -15.90
C ALA A 126 -6.92 -4.08 -16.84
N ALA A 127 -5.70 -3.83 -17.32
CA ALA A 127 -5.00 -4.72 -18.23
C ALA A 127 -4.37 -5.93 -17.51
N ASN A 128 -4.10 -5.82 -16.21
CA ASN A 128 -3.49 -6.90 -15.42
C ASN A 128 -4.19 -6.99 -14.08
N LYS A 129 -5.08 -7.95 -13.94
CA LYS A 129 -5.92 -8.10 -12.73
C LYS A 129 -5.13 -8.40 -11.47
N ASP A 130 -3.90 -8.89 -11.59
CA ASP A 130 -3.05 -9.23 -10.43
C ASP A 130 -2.24 -8.05 -9.92
N ARG A 131 -2.30 -6.91 -10.60
CA ARG A 131 -1.54 -5.72 -10.25
C ARG A 131 -2.33 -4.82 -9.32
N PHE A 132 -1.63 -4.22 -8.36
CA PHE A 132 -2.19 -3.23 -7.44
C PHE A 132 -1.70 -1.83 -7.79
N GLY A 133 -2.48 -0.83 -7.40
CA GLY A 133 -2.10 0.58 -7.49
C GLY A 133 -2.38 1.29 -6.18
N ILE A 134 -1.54 2.26 -5.86
CA ILE A 134 -1.68 3.10 -4.68
C ILE A 134 -2.13 4.48 -5.15
N PHE A 135 -3.31 4.92 -4.72
CA PHE A 135 -3.83 6.25 -5.07
C PHE A 135 -4.89 6.68 -4.07
N GLY A 136 -5.30 7.94 -4.17
CA GLY A 136 -6.29 8.50 -3.26
C GLY A 136 -7.68 7.93 -3.46
N PHE A 137 -8.47 7.95 -2.39
CA PHE A 137 -9.84 7.44 -2.42
C PHE A 137 -10.71 8.15 -3.44
N SER A 138 -10.56 9.45 -3.62
CA SER A 138 -11.37 10.19 -4.59
C SER A 138 -11.23 9.60 -5.98
N PHE A 139 -10.04 9.18 -6.33
CA PHE A 139 -9.78 8.57 -7.62
C PHE A 139 -10.37 7.16 -7.72
N LEU A 140 -10.27 6.38 -6.66
CA LEU A 140 -10.95 5.08 -6.59
C LEU A 140 -12.47 5.25 -6.76
N ASP A 141 -13.05 6.23 -6.07
CA ASP A 141 -14.48 6.49 -6.09
C ASP A 141 -14.97 6.83 -7.50
N GLN A 142 -14.18 7.57 -8.26
CA GLN A 142 -14.49 7.93 -9.64
C GLN A 142 -14.34 6.75 -10.62
N ASN A 143 -13.69 5.67 -10.23
CA ASN A 143 -13.39 4.54 -11.10
C ASN A 143 -13.85 3.18 -10.53
N LYS A 144 -14.89 3.19 -9.71
CA LYS A 144 -15.44 1.96 -9.10
C LYS A 144 -15.91 0.93 -10.10
N ASP A 145 -16.18 1.34 -11.32
CA ASP A 145 -16.56 0.44 -12.40
C ASP A 145 -15.39 -0.40 -12.93
N LYS A 146 -14.15 0.00 -12.59
CA LYS A 146 -12.94 -0.65 -13.11
C LYS A 146 -12.06 -1.24 -12.01
N VAL A 147 -12.00 -0.59 -10.86
CA VAL A 147 -11.10 -0.98 -9.77
C VAL A 147 -11.83 -1.02 -8.43
N GLN A 148 -11.24 -1.73 -7.48
CA GLN A 148 -11.76 -1.87 -6.13
C GLN A 148 -10.65 -1.66 -5.12
N GLY A 149 -10.99 -1.11 -3.95
CA GLY A 149 -10.05 -0.95 -2.85
C GLY A 149 -10.01 -2.18 -1.97
N SER A 150 -8.82 -2.51 -1.47
CA SER A 150 -8.67 -3.59 -0.50
C SER A 150 -9.26 -3.16 0.85
N VAL A 151 -9.78 -4.13 1.59
CA VAL A 151 -10.13 -3.94 3.00
C VAL A 151 -8.83 -3.90 3.80
N ILE A 152 -8.62 -2.85 4.58
CA ILE A 152 -7.39 -2.69 5.37
C ILE A 152 -7.75 -2.63 6.85
N ASP A 153 -7.13 -3.52 7.63
CA ASP A 153 -7.39 -3.66 9.07
C ASP A 153 -8.89 -3.83 9.37
N GLY A 154 -9.57 -4.56 8.51
CA GLY A 154 -10.99 -4.87 8.68
C GLY A 154 -11.96 -3.77 8.24
N VAL A 155 -11.46 -2.69 7.64
CA VAL A 155 -12.31 -1.57 7.22
C VAL A 155 -12.14 -1.31 5.74
N GLU A 156 -13.25 -1.25 5.02
CA GLU A 156 -13.27 -0.92 3.59
C GLU A 156 -13.20 0.60 3.41
N PRO A 157 -12.39 1.09 2.45
CA PRO A 157 -12.38 2.53 2.17
C PRO A 157 -13.73 2.97 1.59
N SER A 158 -14.32 3.99 2.21
CA SER A 158 -15.57 4.61 1.75
C SER A 158 -15.61 6.04 2.26
N MET A 159 -16.52 6.84 1.72
CA MET A 159 -16.69 8.20 2.23
C MET A 159 -17.01 8.19 3.71
N ALA A 160 -17.86 7.27 4.16
CA ALA A 160 -18.24 7.19 5.57
C ALA A 160 -17.07 6.79 6.46
N THR A 161 -16.29 5.76 6.07
CA THR A 161 -15.19 5.27 6.91
C THR A 161 -13.99 6.21 6.91
N ILE A 162 -13.81 6.99 5.88
CA ILE A 162 -12.79 8.04 5.85
C ILE A 162 -13.23 9.22 6.69
N ALA A 163 -14.49 9.65 6.55
CA ALA A 163 -15.02 10.78 7.30
C ALA A 163 -15.05 10.54 8.82
N ASP A 164 -15.35 9.31 9.26
CA ASP A 164 -15.38 8.99 10.69
C ASP A 164 -14.05 8.46 11.22
N SER A 165 -13.00 8.44 10.38
CA SER A 165 -11.65 7.99 10.73
C SER A 165 -11.54 6.51 11.09
N SER A 166 -12.53 5.68 10.76
CA SER A 166 -12.42 4.24 10.99
C SER A 166 -11.51 3.58 9.95
N TYR A 167 -11.41 4.12 8.74
CA TYR A 167 -10.45 3.66 7.74
C TYR A 167 -9.05 4.14 8.13
N LYS A 168 -8.14 3.20 8.36
CA LYS A 168 -6.86 3.50 9.01
C LYS A 168 -5.80 4.13 8.11
N VAL A 169 -6.02 4.19 6.81
CA VAL A 169 -5.08 4.82 5.87
C VAL A 169 -5.65 6.16 5.39
N SER A 170 -6.05 6.93 6.34
CA SER A 170 -6.60 8.25 6.07
C SER A 170 -6.14 9.30 7.08
#